data_764b42009de01be43294c9fee7c5645d
#
_entry.id   764b42009de01be43294c9fee7c5645d
#
_cell.length_a   1.000
_cell.length_b   1.000
_cell.length_c   1.000
_cell.angle_alpha   90.00
_cell.angle_beta   90.00
_cell.angle_gamma   90.00
#
_symmetry.space_group_name_H-M   'P 1'
#
loop_
_entity.id
_entity.type
_entity.pdbx_description
1 polymer ?
#
loop_
_entity_poly.entity_id
_entity_poly.type
_entity_poly.pdbx_seq_one_letter_code
_entity_poly.pdbx_strand_id
1 'polypeptide(L)'
;MPLGVLLATVAATLLTAPVALEVPPVAPRHTVDASRKQTLAPPQTPLLATLVDTHSPARLPLDDLAPNSARFEALLADPVLGKTYPLDPALLGLLRSLARAHPLARIELVSGFRSPKLNEALRKKGHHVASHSQHSLGNAVDFRVVPAAADAPIDPQALAAEVRALGWTGGVGVYRKPDDRFVHADVGPNRGWYGQ
;
A
#
# COMPACT_ATOMS: atom_id res chain seq x y z
N MET A 1 -17.28 83.39 -45.91
CA MET A 1 -17.20 84.68 -45.28
C MET A 1 -16.64 84.52 -43.92
N PRO A 2 -15.73 85.38 -43.53
CA PRO A 2 -14.58 84.96 -42.71
C PRO A 2 -14.64 85.44 -41.29
N LEU A 3 -13.56 85.08 -40.55
CA LEU A 3 -12.95 85.78 -39.42
C LEU A 3 -13.44 85.37 -38.03
N GLY A 4 -12.64 85.30 -37.08
CA GLY A 4 -11.36 85.96 -36.86
C GLY A 4 -10.66 85.32 -35.65
N VAL A 5 -9.37 85.40 -35.81
CA VAL A 5 -8.35 84.95 -34.80
C VAL A 5 -8.29 85.99 -33.68
N LEU A 6 -8.25 85.50 -32.45
CA LEU A 6 -7.77 86.31 -31.34
C LEU A 6 -6.71 85.53 -30.56
N LEU A 7 -5.45 85.94 -30.68
CA LEU A 7 -4.35 85.48 -29.86
C LEU A 7 -4.46 86.10 -28.48
N ALA A 8 -4.41 85.24 -27.45
CA ALA A 8 -4.17 85.69 -26.06
C ALA A 8 -2.90 85.05 -25.59
N THR A 9 -1.86 85.87 -25.40
CA THR A 9 -0.57 85.50 -24.84
C THR A 9 -0.69 85.42 -23.33
N VAL A 10 -0.47 84.27 -22.73
CA VAL A 10 -0.38 84.11 -21.28
C VAL A 10 1.07 83.78 -20.92
N ALA A 11 1.69 84.68 -20.13
CA ALA A 11 3.04 84.49 -19.59
C ALA A 11 3.01 83.49 -18.50
N ALA A 12 3.79 82.43 -18.65
CA ALA A 12 3.96 81.43 -17.61
C ALA A 12 5.14 81.80 -16.72
N THR A 13 4.84 82.06 -15.46
CA THR A 13 5.83 82.26 -14.41
C THR A 13 6.30 80.90 -13.92
N LEU A 14 7.54 80.56 -14.13
CA LEU A 14 8.20 79.38 -13.63
C LEU A 14 8.51 79.53 -12.12
N LEU A 15 7.77 78.84 -11.29
CA LEU A 15 8.07 78.68 -9.87
C LEU A 15 8.87 77.41 -9.68
N THR A 16 10.17 77.53 -9.41
CA THR A 16 11.04 76.39 -9.08
C THR A 16 10.82 76.01 -7.61
N ALA A 17 10.21 74.84 -7.39
CA ALA A 17 10.13 74.21 -6.08
C ALA A 17 11.44 73.44 -5.79
N PRO A 18 11.92 73.40 -4.54
CA PRO A 18 13.11 72.64 -4.20
C PRO A 18 12.79 71.13 -4.24
N VAL A 19 13.65 70.37 -4.95
CA VAL A 19 13.62 68.91 -4.99
C VAL A 19 14.11 68.39 -3.63
N ALA A 20 13.19 67.83 -2.83
CA ALA A 20 13.55 67.07 -1.67
C ALA A 20 14.13 65.72 -2.11
N LEU A 21 15.37 65.42 -1.76
CA LEU A 21 15.96 64.10 -1.92
C LEU A 21 15.25 63.12 -0.97
N GLU A 22 14.31 62.34 -1.52
CA GLU A 22 13.70 61.23 -0.84
C GLU A 22 14.73 60.09 -0.69
N VAL A 23 15.16 59.81 0.51
CA VAL A 23 15.99 58.66 0.85
C VAL A 23 15.09 57.42 0.77
N PRO A 24 15.38 56.42 -0.10
CA PRO A 24 14.53 55.25 -0.18
C PRO A 24 14.55 54.48 1.14
N PRO A 25 13.40 53.91 1.60
CA PRO A 25 13.34 53.15 2.81
C PRO A 25 14.26 51.92 2.72
N VAL A 26 15.11 51.78 3.71
CA VAL A 26 15.95 50.55 3.85
C VAL A 26 15.02 49.39 4.04
N ALA A 27 15.00 48.46 3.05
CA ALA A 27 14.25 47.22 3.14
C ALA A 27 14.66 46.45 4.41
N PRO A 28 13.70 45.88 5.17
CA PRO A 28 14.02 45.07 6.32
C PRO A 28 14.90 43.90 5.89
N ARG A 29 16.07 43.77 6.50
CA ARG A 29 16.92 42.58 6.35
C ARG A 29 16.10 41.39 6.82
N HIS A 30 15.71 40.52 5.91
CA HIS A 30 15.20 39.20 6.25
C HIS A 30 16.29 38.48 7.03
N THR A 31 16.16 38.44 8.33
CA THR A 31 16.89 37.50 9.16
C THR A 31 16.39 36.10 8.76
N VAL A 32 17.23 35.40 7.99
CA VAL A 32 17.04 33.98 7.71
C VAL A 32 17.13 33.27 9.05
N ASP A 33 15.96 32.85 9.57
CA ASP A 33 15.90 32.03 10.77
C ASP A 33 16.58 30.68 10.44
N ALA A 34 17.85 30.57 10.84
CA ALA A 34 18.71 29.41 10.62
C ALA A 34 18.32 28.21 11.52
N SER A 35 17.20 28.32 12.25
CA SER A 35 16.73 27.29 13.19
C SER A 35 15.62 26.42 12.67
N ARG A 36 15.30 26.42 11.37
CA ARG A 36 14.42 25.39 10.83
C ARG A 36 15.23 24.08 10.76
N LYS A 37 15.29 23.34 11.87
CA LYS A 37 15.68 21.93 11.87
C LYS A 37 14.85 21.25 10.79
N GLN A 38 15.48 21.00 9.63
CA GLN A 38 14.92 20.07 8.66
C GLN A 38 14.81 18.73 9.38
N THR A 39 13.62 18.41 9.81
CA THR A 39 13.28 17.06 10.25
C THR A 39 13.46 16.20 9.01
N LEU A 40 14.63 15.56 8.87
CA LEU A 40 14.83 14.56 7.83
C LEU A 40 13.71 13.56 7.96
N ALA A 41 12.94 13.40 6.89
CA ALA A 41 11.94 12.33 6.83
C ALA A 41 12.65 11.02 7.18
N PRO A 42 12.04 10.16 8.02
CA PRO A 42 12.66 8.88 8.35
C PRO A 42 13.02 8.15 7.06
N PRO A 43 14.16 7.43 7.02
CA PRO A 43 14.56 6.67 5.85
C PRO A 43 13.41 5.74 5.46
N GLN A 44 12.93 5.89 4.23
CA GLN A 44 11.87 5.03 3.70
C GLN A 44 12.48 3.68 3.40
N THR A 45 11.94 2.62 3.99
CA THR A 45 12.31 1.25 3.63
C THR A 45 11.91 0.99 2.17
N PRO A 46 12.79 0.35 1.38
CA PRO A 46 12.47 0.02 -0.01
C PRO A 46 11.22 -0.86 -0.09
N LEU A 47 10.30 -0.51 -1.00
CA LEU A 47 9.13 -1.32 -1.28
C LEU A 47 9.56 -2.69 -1.83
N LEU A 48 9.15 -3.77 -1.17
CA LEU A 48 9.38 -5.14 -1.62
C LEU A 48 8.28 -5.59 -2.59
N ALA A 49 7.01 -5.38 -2.20
CA ALA A 49 5.83 -5.78 -2.98
C ALA A 49 4.60 -4.96 -2.57
N THR A 50 3.48 -5.20 -3.25
CA THR A 50 2.17 -4.69 -2.85
C THR A 50 1.26 -5.84 -2.48
N LEU A 51 0.69 -5.82 -1.26
CA LEU A 51 -0.38 -6.73 -0.86
C LEU A 51 -1.72 -6.19 -1.37
N VAL A 52 -2.53 -7.05 -1.96
CA VAL A 52 -3.84 -6.71 -2.53
C VAL A 52 -4.87 -7.70 -2.03
N ASP A 53 -5.95 -7.21 -1.44
CA ASP A 53 -7.11 -8.06 -1.12
C ASP A 53 -7.89 -8.36 -2.41
N THR A 54 -8.24 -9.63 -2.65
CA THR A 54 -9.01 -10.01 -3.85
C THR A 54 -10.51 -9.75 -3.72
N HIS A 55 -10.99 -9.45 -2.53
CA HIS A 55 -12.41 -9.20 -2.24
C HIS A 55 -12.75 -7.72 -2.08
N SER A 56 -11.74 -6.83 -2.07
CA SER A 56 -11.91 -5.39 -1.93
C SER A 56 -10.83 -4.61 -2.70
N PRO A 57 -10.98 -3.30 -2.90
CA PRO A 57 -9.93 -2.48 -3.51
C PRO A 57 -8.74 -2.20 -2.58
N ALA A 58 -8.72 -2.79 -1.37
CA ALA A 58 -7.70 -2.53 -0.37
C ALA A 58 -6.32 -3.01 -0.81
N ARG A 59 -5.32 -2.14 -0.61
CA ARG A 59 -3.91 -2.40 -0.94
C ARG A 59 -3.01 -1.88 0.17
N LEU A 60 -1.95 -2.61 0.46
CA LEU A 60 -0.93 -2.20 1.42
C LEU A 60 0.47 -2.36 0.81
N PRO A 61 1.36 -1.39 1.01
CA PRO A 61 2.77 -1.60 0.71
C PRO A 61 3.33 -2.67 1.65
N LEU A 62 4.19 -3.52 1.10
CA LEU A 62 4.96 -4.51 1.84
C LEU A 62 6.44 -4.13 1.76
N ASP A 63 7.03 -3.84 2.89
CA ASP A 63 8.46 -3.65 3.08
C ASP A 63 8.92 -4.37 4.37
N ASP A 64 10.12 -4.11 4.85
CA ASP A 64 10.65 -4.76 6.04
C ASP A 64 9.93 -4.34 7.34
N LEU A 65 9.25 -3.19 7.35
CA LEU A 65 8.55 -2.64 8.50
C LEU A 65 7.03 -2.62 8.30
N ALA A 66 6.57 -2.31 7.09
CA ALA A 66 5.14 -2.21 6.75
C ALA A 66 4.64 -3.47 6.02
N PRO A 67 3.35 -3.82 6.16
CA PRO A 67 2.44 -3.29 7.16
C PRO A 67 2.78 -3.79 8.57
N ASN A 68 2.32 -3.07 9.60
CA ASN A 68 2.29 -3.63 10.95
C ASN A 68 1.18 -4.69 11.07
N SER A 69 1.19 -5.47 12.15
CA SER A 69 0.23 -6.57 12.38
C SER A 69 -1.22 -6.11 12.27
N ALA A 70 -1.58 -5.01 12.90
CA ALA A 70 -2.97 -4.53 12.90
C ALA A 70 -3.49 -4.17 11.49
N ARG A 71 -2.65 -3.58 10.63
CA ARG A 71 -3.02 -3.30 9.23
C ARG A 71 -3.09 -4.58 8.39
N PHE A 72 -2.21 -5.53 8.64
CA PHE A 72 -2.24 -6.84 7.97
C PHE A 72 -3.49 -7.63 8.37
N GLU A 73 -3.83 -7.66 9.66
CA GLU A 73 -5.06 -8.28 10.18
C GLU A 73 -6.32 -7.63 9.62
N ALA A 74 -6.33 -6.29 9.49
CA ALA A 74 -7.44 -5.57 8.89
C ALA A 74 -7.62 -5.89 7.40
N LEU A 75 -6.51 -6.08 6.65
CA LEU A 75 -6.55 -6.47 5.24
C LEU A 75 -7.10 -7.89 5.07
N LEU A 76 -6.88 -8.78 6.03
CA LEU A 76 -7.27 -10.19 6.02
C LEU A 76 -8.44 -10.48 6.98
N ALA A 77 -9.26 -9.48 7.29
CA ALA A 77 -10.46 -9.64 8.10
C ALA A 77 -11.48 -10.61 7.44
N ASP A 78 -12.35 -11.20 8.26
CA ASP A 78 -13.47 -12.00 7.75
C ASP A 78 -14.33 -11.18 6.76
N PRO A 79 -14.43 -11.57 5.49
CA PRO A 79 -15.08 -10.75 4.47
C PRO A 79 -16.61 -10.61 4.66
N VAL A 80 -17.22 -11.47 5.48
CA VAL A 80 -18.66 -11.44 5.75
C VAL A 80 -19.00 -10.60 6.97
N LEU A 81 -18.18 -10.71 8.03
CA LEU A 81 -18.44 -10.05 9.30
C LEU A 81 -17.60 -8.79 9.51
N GLY A 82 -16.57 -8.55 8.68
CA GLY A 82 -15.59 -7.49 8.87
C GLY A 82 -14.75 -7.64 10.15
N LYS A 83 -14.77 -8.82 10.78
CA LYS A 83 -14.02 -9.06 12.02
C LYS A 83 -12.55 -9.33 11.72
N THR A 84 -11.69 -8.63 12.44
CA THR A 84 -10.26 -8.92 12.50
C THR A 84 -9.97 -10.00 13.56
N TYR A 85 -8.86 -10.69 13.38
CA TYR A 85 -8.33 -11.65 14.35
C TYR A 85 -6.81 -11.60 14.30
N PRO A 86 -6.11 -11.78 15.42
CA PRO A 86 -4.65 -11.85 15.42
C PRO A 86 -4.16 -12.93 14.45
N LEU A 87 -3.26 -12.53 13.55
CA LEU A 87 -2.63 -13.46 12.60
C LEU A 87 -1.23 -13.83 13.08
N ASP A 88 -0.82 -15.08 12.86
CA ASP A 88 0.53 -15.51 13.21
C ASP A 88 1.56 -14.67 12.41
N PRO A 89 2.54 -14.04 13.09
CA PRO A 89 3.54 -13.17 12.44
C PRO A 89 4.38 -13.88 11.37
N ALA A 90 4.54 -15.21 11.45
CA ALA A 90 5.26 -15.99 10.45
C ALA A 90 4.62 -15.90 9.06
N LEU A 91 3.28 -15.71 8.98
CA LEU A 91 2.59 -15.54 7.70
C LEU A 91 3.06 -14.28 6.97
N LEU A 92 3.16 -13.15 7.67
CA LEU A 92 3.69 -11.91 7.10
C LEU A 92 5.18 -12.06 6.77
N GLY A 93 5.94 -12.80 7.59
CA GLY A 93 7.34 -13.16 7.34
C GLY A 93 7.51 -13.94 6.03
N LEU A 94 6.65 -14.94 5.79
CA LEU A 94 6.62 -15.70 4.52
C LEU A 94 6.36 -14.78 3.32
N LEU A 95 5.36 -13.91 3.41
CA LEU A 95 5.03 -12.97 2.31
C LEU A 95 6.19 -12.00 2.03
N ARG A 96 6.92 -11.55 3.05
CA ARG A 96 8.15 -10.76 2.88
C ARG A 96 9.26 -11.57 2.19
N SER A 97 9.42 -12.83 2.52
CA SER A 97 10.40 -13.70 1.87
C SER A 97 10.10 -13.89 0.39
N LEU A 98 8.83 -14.14 0.05
CA LEU A 98 8.36 -14.21 -1.34
C LEU A 98 8.54 -12.87 -2.07
N ALA A 99 8.26 -11.74 -1.41
CA ALA A 99 8.45 -10.42 -1.99
C ALA A 99 9.92 -10.11 -2.30
N ARG A 100 10.87 -10.63 -1.51
CA ARG A 100 12.30 -10.51 -1.82
C ARG A 100 12.72 -11.39 -3.01
N ALA A 101 12.11 -12.56 -3.18
CA ALA A 101 12.32 -13.42 -4.34
C ALA A 101 11.68 -12.83 -5.62
N HIS A 102 10.59 -12.08 -5.47
CA HIS A 102 9.84 -11.42 -6.56
C HIS A 102 9.71 -9.92 -6.30
N PRO A 103 10.77 -9.11 -6.48
CA PRO A 103 10.73 -7.67 -6.19
C PRO A 103 9.61 -6.95 -6.94
N LEU A 104 8.91 -6.04 -6.23
CA LEU A 104 7.81 -5.25 -6.75
C LEU A 104 6.61 -6.07 -7.24
N ALA A 105 6.51 -7.34 -6.88
CA ALA A 105 5.37 -8.17 -7.19
C ALA A 105 4.08 -7.64 -6.58
N ARG A 106 2.95 -8.03 -7.16
CA ARG A 106 1.64 -7.95 -6.52
C ARG A 106 1.36 -9.29 -5.85
N ILE A 107 1.19 -9.30 -4.54
CA ILE A 107 0.76 -10.48 -3.79
C ILE A 107 -0.73 -10.34 -3.53
N GLU A 108 -1.51 -11.16 -4.18
CA GLU A 108 -2.97 -11.20 -4.07
C GLU A 108 -3.37 -12.11 -2.91
N LEU A 109 -4.01 -11.53 -1.91
CA LEU A 109 -4.49 -12.24 -0.73
C LEU A 109 -5.92 -12.70 -1.00
N VAL A 110 -6.11 -14.01 -1.07
CA VAL A 110 -7.39 -14.66 -1.40
C VAL A 110 -8.21 -14.90 -0.14
N SER A 111 -7.55 -15.26 0.97
CA SER A 111 -8.23 -15.46 2.25
C SER A 111 -7.24 -15.35 3.41
N GLY A 112 -7.71 -14.79 4.51
CA GLY A 112 -7.03 -14.77 5.79
C GLY A 112 -7.91 -15.35 6.89
N PHE A 113 -8.26 -14.55 7.89
CA PHE A 113 -9.13 -15.00 8.97
C PHE A 113 -10.53 -15.37 8.47
N ARG A 114 -11.00 -16.52 8.90
CA ARG A 114 -12.39 -17.01 8.67
C ARG A 114 -13.03 -17.26 10.01
N SER A 115 -14.09 -16.52 10.34
CA SER A 115 -14.85 -16.81 11.54
C SER A 115 -15.41 -18.25 11.52
N PRO A 116 -15.64 -18.89 12.66
CA PRO A 116 -16.29 -20.21 12.71
C PRO A 116 -17.60 -20.25 11.95
N LYS A 117 -18.37 -19.15 11.97
CA LYS A 117 -19.63 -19.02 11.23
C LYS A 117 -19.41 -19.04 9.72
N LEU A 118 -18.43 -18.31 9.20
CA LEU A 118 -18.08 -18.33 7.78
C LEU A 118 -17.56 -19.71 7.37
N ASN A 119 -16.66 -20.30 8.16
CA ASN A 119 -16.11 -21.64 7.88
C ASN A 119 -17.22 -22.70 7.80
N GLU A 120 -18.17 -22.66 8.70
CA GLU A 120 -19.33 -23.58 8.68
C GLU A 120 -20.25 -23.31 7.48
N ALA A 121 -20.46 -22.05 7.11
CA ALA A 121 -21.25 -21.70 5.93
C ALA A 121 -20.59 -22.23 4.63
N LEU A 122 -19.26 -22.15 4.52
CA LEU A 122 -18.51 -22.71 3.40
C LEU A 122 -18.65 -24.24 3.34
N ARG A 123 -18.54 -24.93 4.49
CA ARG A 123 -18.77 -26.38 4.55
C ARG A 123 -20.16 -26.77 4.07
N LYS A 124 -21.19 -26.08 4.53
CA LYS A 124 -22.59 -26.33 4.12
C LYS A 124 -22.85 -26.10 2.65
N LYS A 125 -22.08 -25.21 2.00
CA LYS A 125 -22.13 -24.95 0.56
C LYS A 125 -21.32 -25.94 -0.28
N GLY A 126 -20.76 -26.99 0.35
CA GLY A 126 -19.97 -28.01 -0.35
C GLY A 126 -18.52 -27.63 -0.66
N HIS A 127 -18.04 -26.51 -0.11
CA HIS A 127 -16.60 -26.24 -0.14
C HIS A 127 -15.89 -27.22 0.79
N HIS A 128 -14.84 -27.88 0.28
CA HIS A 128 -14.04 -28.87 1.03
C HIS A 128 -13.13 -28.18 2.05
N VAL A 129 -13.68 -27.43 3.00
CA VAL A 129 -12.92 -26.78 4.08
C VAL A 129 -12.96 -27.66 5.34
N ALA A 130 -11.83 -27.73 6.03
CA ALA A 130 -11.72 -28.50 7.28
C ALA A 130 -12.63 -27.92 8.38
N SER A 131 -13.20 -28.80 9.23
CA SER A 131 -13.98 -28.37 10.41
C SER A 131 -13.15 -27.55 11.39
N HIS A 132 -11.86 -27.88 11.52
CA HIS A 132 -10.86 -27.18 12.33
C HIS A 132 -9.87 -26.50 11.38
N SER A 133 -10.30 -25.39 10.79
CA SER A 133 -9.48 -24.66 9.82
C SER A 133 -8.44 -23.79 10.51
N GLN A 134 -7.20 -23.82 10.02
CA GLN A 134 -6.15 -22.91 10.46
C GLN A 134 -6.50 -21.42 10.21
N HIS A 135 -7.33 -21.14 9.21
CA HIS A 135 -7.88 -19.80 9.00
C HIS A 135 -8.72 -19.29 10.19
N SER A 136 -9.45 -20.19 10.87
CA SER A 136 -10.27 -19.79 12.03
C SER A 136 -9.44 -19.52 13.29
N LEU A 137 -8.17 -19.89 13.26
CA LEU A 137 -7.21 -19.68 14.34
C LEU A 137 -6.25 -18.50 14.04
N GLY A 138 -6.40 -17.84 12.89
CA GLY A 138 -5.46 -16.80 12.45
C GLY A 138 -4.10 -17.34 11.98
N ASN A 139 -4.02 -18.62 11.71
CA ASN A 139 -2.79 -19.36 11.43
C ASN A 139 -2.59 -19.65 9.94
N ALA A 140 -3.38 -19.10 9.04
CA ALA A 140 -3.30 -19.40 7.62
C ALA A 140 -3.57 -18.20 6.73
N VAL A 141 -2.96 -18.24 5.54
CA VAL A 141 -3.21 -17.31 4.44
C VAL A 141 -3.30 -18.06 3.12
N ASP A 142 -4.28 -17.68 2.28
CA ASP A 142 -4.39 -18.11 0.88
C ASP A 142 -3.93 -16.95 -0.01
N PHE A 143 -3.04 -17.21 -0.97
CA PHE A 143 -2.44 -16.13 -1.75
C PHE A 143 -1.97 -16.58 -3.15
N ARG A 144 -1.72 -15.57 -4.00
CA ARG A 144 -1.06 -15.69 -5.31
C ARG A 144 0.06 -14.66 -5.39
N VAL A 145 1.08 -14.94 -6.19
CA VAL A 145 2.15 -13.98 -6.49
C VAL A 145 2.11 -13.68 -7.99
N VAL A 146 1.95 -12.41 -8.33
CA VAL A 146 2.02 -11.90 -9.69
C VAL A 146 3.30 -11.11 -9.82
N PRO A 147 4.33 -11.61 -10.53
CA PRO A 147 5.58 -10.87 -10.71
C PRO A 147 5.36 -9.53 -11.41
N ALA A 148 6.21 -8.54 -11.13
CA ALA A 148 6.07 -7.18 -11.67
C ALA A 148 6.06 -7.12 -13.20
N ALA A 149 6.76 -8.04 -13.86
CA ALA A 149 6.84 -8.13 -15.33
C ALA A 149 5.82 -9.10 -15.95
N ALA A 150 4.84 -9.61 -15.18
CA ALA A 150 3.86 -10.58 -15.63
C ALA A 150 2.43 -10.10 -15.38
N ASP A 151 1.52 -10.49 -16.28
CA ASP A 151 0.08 -10.24 -16.15
C ASP A 151 -0.66 -11.34 -15.37
N ALA A 152 -0.05 -12.53 -15.26
CA ALA A 152 -0.63 -13.71 -14.63
C ALA A 152 0.14 -14.12 -13.36
N PRO A 153 -0.55 -14.74 -12.38
CA PRO A 153 0.10 -15.32 -11.21
C PRO A 153 1.03 -16.48 -11.57
N ILE A 154 2.04 -16.69 -10.74
CA ILE A 154 2.87 -17.90 -10.75
C ILE A 154 1.95 -19.12 -10.61
N ASP A 155 2.29 -20.20 -11.32
CA ASP A 155 1.56 -21.46 -11.17
C ASP A 155 1.57 -21.92 -9.71
N PRO A 156 0.41 -22.32 -9.13
CA PRO A 156 0.33 -22.64 -7.70
C PRO A 156 1.27 -23.77 -7.27
N GLN A 157 1.57 -24.74 -8.14
CA GLN A 157 2.50 -25.79 -7.78
C GLN A 157 3.95 -25.30 -7.74
N ALA A 158 4.34 -24.45 -8.69
CA ALA A 158 5.65 -23.80 -8.68
C ALA A 158 5.80 -22.89 -7.45
N LEU A 159 4.78 -22.10 -7.14
CA LEU A 159 4.77 -21.23 -5.97
C LEU A 159 4.83 -22.02 -4.64
N ALA A 160 4.11 -23.16 -4.55
CA ALA A 160 4.18 -24.03 -3.37
C ALA A 160 5.57 -24.66 -3.19
N ALA A 161 6.23 -25.05 -4.29
CA ALA A 161 7.61 -25.53 -4.25
C ALA A 161 8.57 -24.42 -3.75
N GLU A 162 8.38 -23.19 -4.20
CA GLU A 162 9.16 -22.05 -3.75
C GLU A 162 8.94 -21.74 -2.24
N VAL A 163 7.69 -21.77 -1.77
CA VAL A 163 7.37 -21.66 -0.33
C VAL A 163 8.16 -22.68 0.49
N ARG A 164 8.27 -23.93 0.00
CA ARG A 164 9.09 -24.96 0.65
C ARG A 164 10.58 -24.67 0.57
N ALA A 165 11.07 -24.19 -0.56
CA ALA A 165 12.49 -23.82 -0.75
C ALA A 165 12.91 -22.65 0.15
N LEU A 166 11.98 -21.75 0.51
CA LEU A 166 12.20 -20.68 1.48
C LEU A 166 12.24 -21.17 2.95
N GLY A 167 12.13 -22.48 3.18
CA GLY A 167 12.22 -23.08 4.52
C GLY A 167 10.89 -23.12 5.29
N TRP A 168 9.74 -22.93 4.63
CA TRP A 168 8.44 -23.04 5.31
C TRP A 168 8.18 -24.46 5.79
N THR A 169 7.97 -24.62 7.09
CA THR A 169 7.79 -25.92 7.75
C THR A 169 6.33 -26.23 8.13
N GLY A 170 5.41 -25.30 7.92
CA GLY A 170 3.98 -25.50 8.17
C GLY A 170 3.23 -26.24 7.05
N GLY A 171 1.91 -26.19 7.03
CA GLY A 171 1.10 -26.73 5.94
C GLY A 171 1.24 -25.93 4.64
N VAL A 172 1.18 -26.63 3.50
CA VAL A 172 1.11 -26.02 2.16
C VAL A 172 0.09 -26.76 1.33
N GLY A 173 -0.94 -26.05 0.87
CA GLY A 173 -1.96 -26.56 -0.03
C GLY A 173 -1.89 -25.92 -1.41
N VAL A 174 -2.12 -26.70 -2.45
CA VAL A 174 -2.10 -26.27 -3.86
C VAL A 174 -3.50 -26.36 -4.43
N TYR A 175 -4.07 -25.24 -4.86
CA TYR A 175 -5.38 -25.14 -5.47
C TYR A 175 -5.23 -24.74 -6.94
N ARG A 176 -5.80 -25.52 -7.85
CA ARG A 176 -5.52 -25.41 -9.29
C ARG A 176 -6.77 -25.28 -10.17
N LYS A 177 -7.96 -25.20 -9.59
CA LYS A 177 -9.17 -24.97 -10.39
C LYS A 177 -9.04 -23.64 -11.15
N PRO A 178 -9.52 -23.54 -12.39
CA PRO A 178 -9.37 -22.32 -13.20
C PRO A 178 -9.80 -21.06 -12.48
N ASP A 179 -10.89 -21.10 -11.73
CA ASP A 179 -11.47 -19.97 -11.03
C ASP A 179 -10.96 -19.81 -9.58
N ASP A 180 -10.15 -20.76 -9.10
CA ASP A 180 -9.72 -20.83 -7.70
C ASP A 180 -8.26 -21.32 -7.59
N ARG A 181 -7.36 -20.61 -8.26
CA ARG A 181 -5.92 -20.95 -8.32
C ARG A 181 -5.17 -20.13 -7.28
N PHE A 182 -4.68 -20.78 -6.21
CA PHE A 182 -3.87 -20.14 -5.17
C PHE A 182 -3.04 -21.16 -4.40
N VAL A 183 -2.14 -20.67 -3.57
CA VAL A 183 -1.42 -21.46 -2.56
C VAL A 183 -1.97 -21.12 -1.18
N HIS A 184 -2.25 -22.15 -0.39
CA HIS A 184 -2.49 -22.05 1.02
C HIS A 184 -1.19 -22.25 1.79
N ALA A 185 -0.92 -21.41 2.79
CA ALA A 185 0.14 -21.64 3.77
C ALA A 185 -0.41 -21.48 5.19
N ASP A 186 -0.02 -22.39 6.10
CA ASP A 186 -0.38 -22.31 7.52
C ASP A 186 0.80 -22.68 8.42
N VAL A 187 0.76 -22.25 9.68
CA VAL A 187 1.80 -22.55 10.69
C VAL A 187 1.54 -23.86 11.44
N GLY A 188 0.58 -24.65 11.01
CA GLY A 188 0.32 -25.98 11.58
C GLY A 188 1.40 -27.01 11.25
N PRO A 189 1.11 -28.29 11.47
CA PRO A 189 2.09 -29.36 11.19
C PRO A 189 2.55 -29.35 9.71
N ASN A 190 3.80 -29.77 9.48
CA ASN A 190 4.35 -29.92 8.15
C ASN A 190 3.55 -30.95 7.33
N ARG A 191 2.81 -30.48 6.34
CA ARG A 191 2.02 -31.30 5.43
C ARG A 191 1.83 -30.60 4.10
N GLY A 192 1.58 -31.38 3.06
CA GLY A 192 1.22 -30.87 1.74
C GLY A 192 -0.01 -31.58 1.20
N TRP A 193 -0.85 -30.88 0.41
CA TRP A 193 -2.01 -31.47 -0.24
C TRP A 193 -2.38 -30.72 -1.51
N TYR A 194 -3.20 -31.36 -2.33
CA TYR A 194 -3.85 -30.74 -3.47
C TYR A 194 -5.32 -30.52 -3.11
N GLY A 195 -5.76 -29.25 -3.17
CA GLY A 195 -7.16 -28.89 -3.04
C GLY A 195 -7.95 -29.24 -4.29
N GLN A 196 -9.23 -29.57 -4.09
CA GLN A 196 -10.18 -29.91 -5.16
C GLN A 196 -10.94 -28.67 -5.62
#